data_00dc590af48d95c6da32f956348217f9
#
_entry.id   00dc590af48d95c6da32f956348217f9
#
_cell.length_a   1.000
_cell.length_b   1.000
_cell.length_c   1.000
_cell.angle_alpha   90.00
_cell.angle_beta   90.00
_cell.angle_gamma   90.00
#
_symmetry.space_group_name_H-M   'P 1'
#
loop_
_entity.id
_entity.type
_entity.pdbx_description
1 polymer ?
#
loop_
_entity_poly.entity_id
_entity_poly.type
_entity_poly.pdbx_seq_one_letter_code
_entity_poly.pdbx_strand_id
1 'polypeptide(L)'
;HRVHLLLSHGVKPYLVFDGGHLPAKAGKEEERRARRESNLQRGMQLMREGNPSGAHQFFCKAADVTPFMAHQVIKRIPGVRYVVAPYEADAQLGFLARNGHVDAVITEDSDIMLFGCTRVVFKLDRDGTGQEVDLREVFSRR
;
A
#
# COMPACT_ATOMS: atom_id res chain seq x y z
N HIS A 1 -2.59 13.52 2.61
CA HIS A 1 -1.42 14.38 2.46
C HIS A 1 -0.65 14.07 1.17
N ARG A 2 -0.11 12.86 0.97
CA ARG A 2 0.67 12.48 -0.26
C ARG A 2 -0.10 12.72 -1.56
N VAL A 3 -1.39 12.40 -1.62
CA VAL A 3 -2.22 12.68 -2.80
C VAL A 3 -2.30 14.18 -3.10
N HIS A 4 -2.50 15.02 -2.08
CA HIS A 4 -2.53 16.47 -2.26
C HIS A 4 -1.17 17.02 -2.70
N LEU A 5 -0.07 16.47 -2.18
CA LEU A 5 1.27 16.82 -2.61
C LEU A 5 1.46 16.53 -4.11
N LEU A 6 1.09 15.35 -4.57
CA LEU A 6 1.17 14.99 -5.99
C LEU A 6 0.33 15.93 -6.87
N LEU A 7 -0.91 16.20 -6.46
CA LEU A 7 -1.80 17.12 -7.18
C LEU A 7 -1.23 18.54 -7.27
N SER A 8 -0.64 19.06 -6.19
CA SER A 8 -0.04 20.40 -6.17
C SER A 8 1.16 20.55 -7.12
N HIS A 9 1.80 19.43 -7.47
CA HIS A 9 2.89 19.38 -8.45
C HIS A 9 2.42 18.96 -9.85
N GLY A 10 1.11 18.98 -10.12
CA GLY A 10 0.56 18.65 -11.44
C GLY A 10 0.54 17.16 -11.77
N VAL A 11 0.91 16.30 -10.83
CA VAL A 11 0.81 14.84 -11.00
C VAL A 11 -0.64 14.41 -10.85
N LYS A 12 -1.10 13.51 -11.72
CA LYS A 12 -2.46 12.96 -11.70
C LYS A 12 -2.45 11.57 -11.03
N PRO A 13 -2.67 11.46 -9.72
CA PRO A 13 -2.63 10.17 -9.05
C PRO A 13 -3.77 9.27 -9.49
N TYR A 14 -3.49 7.98 -9.59
CA TYR A 14 -4.45 6.92 -9.80
C TYR A 14 -4.30 5.93 -8.64
N LEU A 15 -5.29 5.88 -7.76
CA LEU A 15 -5.23 5.05 -6.57
C LEU A 15 -5.69 3.63 -6.89
N VAL A 16 -4.93 2.66 -6.43
CA VAL A 16 -5.26 1.24 -6.55
C VAL A 16 -5.41 0.68 -5.15
N PHE A 17 -6.55 0.05 -4.90
CA PHE A 17 -6.87 -0.60 -3.62
C PHE A 17 -6.92 -2.10 -3.81
N ASP A 18 -6.52 -2.83 -2.77
CA ASP A 18 -6.74 -4.27 -2.71
C ASP A 18 -8.24 -4.60 -2.77
N GLY A 19 -8.57 -5.67 -3.45
CA GLY A 19 -9.93 -6.22 -3.55
C GLY A 19 -10.14 -7.42 -2.64
N GLY A 20 -10.63 -8.51 -3.23
CA GLY A 20 -10.86 -9.76 -2.50
C GLY A 20 -9.57 -10.49 -2.13
N HIS A 21 -9.67 -11.38 -1.15
CA HIS A 21 -8.54 -12.25 -0.79
C HIS A 21 -8.20 -13.23 -1.93
N LEU A 22 -6.93 -13.37 -2.24
CA LEU A 22 -6.46 -14.33 -3.23
C LEU A 22 -6.61 -15.76 -2.66
N PRO A 23 -7.41 -16.66 -3.27
CA PRO A 23 -7.65 -18.00 -2.72
C PRO A 23 -6.36 -18.79 -2.46
N ALA A 24 -5.36 -18.64 -3.32
CA ALA A 24 -4.05 -19.29 -3.17
C ALA A 24 -3.26 -18.83 -1.94
N LYS A 25 -3.61 -17.70 -1.33
CA LYS A 25 -2.96 -17.13 -0.14
C LYS A 25 -3.79 -17.26 1.14
N ALA A 26 -4.88 -18.04 1.12
CA ALA A 26 -5.81 -18.18 2.25
C ALA A 26 -5.10 -18.59 3.55
N GLY A 27 -4.16 -19.53 3.51
CA GLY A 27 -3.38 -19.93 4.68
C GLY A 27 -2.54 -18.80 5.28
N LYS A 28 -1.87 -18.02 4.43
CA LYS A 28 -1.09 -16.84 4.89
C LYS A 28 -1.98 -15.74 5.48
N GLU A 29 -3.17 -15.58 4.95
CA GLU A 29 -4.12 -14.59 5.48
C GLU A 29 -4.66 -14.99 6.85
N GLU A 30 -4.90 -16.28 7.05
CA GLU A 30 -5.29 -16.81 8.36
C GLU A 30 -4.16 -16.62 9.39
N GLU A 31 -2.92 -16.88 9.02
CA GLU A 31 -1.75 -16.61 9.89
C GLU A 31 -1.63 -15.11 10.24
N ARG A 32 -1.86 -14.22 9.26
CA ARG A 32 -1.85 -12.76 9.49
C ARG A 32 -2.97 -12.36 10.45
N ARG A 33 -4.16 -12.92 10.28
CA ARG A 33 -5.32 -12.66 11.15
C ARG A 33 -5.02 -13.12 12.58
N ALA A 34 -4.54 -14.33 12.77
CA ALA A 34 -4.17 -14.86 14.07
C ALA A 34 -3.09 -14.02 14.76
N ARG A 35 -2.10 -13.54 14.00
CA ARG A 35 -1.05 -12.64 14.51
C ARG A 35 -1.61 -11.29 14.94
N ARG A 36 -2.52 -10.70 14.16
CA ARG A 36 -3.19 -9.43 14.52
C ARG A 36 -3.98 -9.59 15.82
N GLU A 37 -4.75 -10.68 15.95
CA GLU A 37 -5.52 -10.99 17.16
C GLU A 37 -4.61 -11.16 18.38
N SER A 38 -3.54 -11.91 18.28
CA SER A 38 -2.56 -12.08 19.36
C SER A 38 -1.94 -10.74 19.78
N ASN A 39 -1.58 -9.88 18.82
CA ASN A 39 -1.08 -8.53 19.12
C ASN A 39 -2.15 -7.67 19.83
N LEU A 40 -3.41 -7.74 19.40
CA LEU A 40 -4.51 -7.02 20.04
C LEU A 40 -4.66 -7.42 21.49
N GLN A 41 -4.68 -8.73 21.77
CA GLN A 41 -4.79 -9.26 23.14
C GLN A 41 -3.61 -8.84 24.02
N ARG A 42 -2.39 -8.87 23.47
CA ARG A 42 -1.20 -8.41 24.19
C ARG A 42 -1.24 -6.92 24.49
N GLY A 43 -1.69 -6.10 23.53
CA GLY A 43 -1.90 -4.66 23.75
C GLY A 43 -2.92 -4.40 24.87
N MET A 44 -4.05 -5.10 24.86
CA MET A 44 -5.06 -5.00 25.91
C MET A 44 -4.53 -5.37 27.29
N GLN A 45 -3.72 -6.42 27.37
CA GLN A 45 -3.07 -6.84 28.61
C GLN A 45 -2.16 -5.75 29.15
N LEU A 46 -1.27 -5.19 28.32
CA LEU A 46 -0.35 -4.12 28.71
C LEU A 46 -1.09 -2.85 29.18
N MET A 47 -2.24 -2.54 28.56
CA MET A 47 -3.11 -1.45 29.03
C MET A 47 -3.60 -1.69 30.44
N ARG A 48 -4.05 -2.92 30.78
CA ARG A 48 -4.49 -3.30 32.13
C ARG A 48 -3.35 -3.27 33.14
N GLU A 49 -2.13 -3.57 32.71
CA GLU A 49 -0.90 -3.52 33.51
C GLU A 49 -0.37 -2.08 33.71
N GLY A 50 -1.05 -1.06 33.18
CA GLY A 50 -0.65 0.35 33.30
C GLY A 50 0.52 0.75 32.39
N ASN A 51 0.77 0.00 31.31
CA ASN A 51 1.81 0.30 30.32
C ASN A 51 1.23 0.72 28.96
N PRO A 52 0.71 1.95 28.82
CA PRO A 52 0.10 2.42 27.58
C PRO A 52 1.10 2.55 26.42
N SER A 53 2.36 2.88 26.71
CA SER A 53 3.39 3.00 25.67
C SER A 53 3.72 1.65 25.03
N GLY A 54 3.87 0.60 25.84
CA GLY A 54 4.04 -0.76 25.34
C GLY A 54 2.81 -1.26 24.59
N ALA A 55 1.61 -0.99 25.13
CA ALA A 55 0.34 -1.35 24.48
C ALA A 55 0.19 -0.73 23.09
N HIS A 56 0.56 0.54 22.91
CA HIS A 56 0.49 1.24 21.63
C HIS A 56 1.24 0.52 20.51
N GLN A 57 2.44 0.00 20.80
CA GLN A 57 3.23 -0.74 19.81
C GLN A 57 2.50 -2.01 19.32
N PHE A 58 1.81 -2.70 20.22
CA PHE A 58 1.04 -3.90 19.86
C PHE A 58 -0.25 -3.54 19.12
N PHE A 59 -0.93 -2.46 19.50
CA PHE A 59 -2.09 -1.98 18.73
C PHE A 59 -1.72 -1.56 17.31
N CYS A 60 -0.57 -0.90 17.10
CA CYS A 60 -0.07 -0.61 15.75
C CYS A 60 0.15 -1.90 14.92
N LYS A 61 0.65 -2.97 15.54
CA LYS A 61 0.85 -4.27 14.86
C LYS A 61 -0.46 -5.05 14.63
N ALA A 62 -1.50 -4.75 15.43
CA ALA A 62 -2.82 -5.34 15.29
C ALA A 62 -3.71 -4.58 14.30
N ALA A 63 -3.33 -3.35 13.94
CA ALA A 63 -4.11 -2.53 13.02
C ALA A 63 -4.19 -3.17 11.63
N ASP A 64 -5.36 -3.09 11.03
CA ASP A 64 -5.63 -3.55 9.68
C ASP A 64 -6.24 -2.45 8.84
N VAL A 65 -5.96 -2.44 7.54
CA VAL A 65 -6.59 -1.53 6.59
C VAL A 65 -7.88 -2.16 6.10
N THR A 66 -9.00 -1.57 6.49
CA THR A 66 -10.31 -2.10 6.13
C THR A 66 -10.85 -1.47 4.84
N PRO A 67 -11.78 -2.14 4.11
CA PRO A 67 -12.49 -1.55 2.98
C PRO A 67 -13.22 -0.25 3.34
N PHE A 68 -13.71 -0.13 4.58
CA PHE A 68 -14.31 1.11 5.08
C PHE A 68 -13.31 2.26 5.10
N MET A 69 -12.06 2.03 5.54
CA MET A 69 -11.02 3.05 5.54
C MET A 69 -10.67 3.49 4.10
N ALA A 70 -10.55 2.55 3.16
CA ALA A 70 -10.35 2.84 1.74
C ALA A 70 -11.48 3.72 1.18
N HIS A 71 -12.74 3.36 1.49
CA HIS A 71 -13.91 4.15 1.08
C HIS A 71 -13.88 5.58 1.67
N GLN A 72 -13.47 5.75 2.93
CA GLN A 72 -13.31 7.08 3.54
C GLN A 72 -12.22 7.91 2.86
N VAL A 73 -11.13 7.29 2.42
CA VAL A 73 -10.08 7.97 1.64
C VAL A 73 -10.65 8.46 0.31
N ILE A 74 -11.33 7.59 -0.44
CA ILE A 74 -11.95 7.91 -1.73
C ILE A 74 -12.89 9.11 -1.60
N LYS A 75 -13.75 9.13 -0.59
CA LYS A 75 -14.68 10.24 -0.35
C LYS A 75 -14.01 11.59 -0.08
N ARG A 76 -12.82 11.59 0.52
CA ARG A 76 -12.08 12.81 0.91
C ARG A 76 -11.22 13.40 -0.20
N ILE A 77 -11.09 12.74 -1.33
CA ILE A 77 -10.28 13.16 -2.48
C ILE A 77 -11.08 13.12 -3.78
N PRO A 78 -12.17 13.91 -3.87
CA PRO A 78 -13.00 13.92 -5.07
C PRO A 78 -12.18 14.30 -6.31
N GLY A 79 -12.50 13.68 -7.45
CA GLY A 79 -11.81 13.93 -8.71
C GLY A 79 -10.52 13.14 -8.92
N VAL A 80 -10.02 12.43 -7.92
CA VAL A 80 -8.89 11.50 -8.08
C VAL A 80 -9.41 10.16 -8.60
N ARG A 81 -8.79 9.64 -9.66
CA ARG A 81 -9.14 8.33 -10.21
C ARG A 81 -8.73 7.23 -9.25
N TYR A 82 -9.54 6.20 -9.17
CA TYR A 82 -9.22 5.01 -8.39
C TYR A 82 -9.76 3.74 -9.03
N VAL A 83 -9.22 2.62 -8.63
CA VAL A 83 -9.72 1.27 -8.94
C VAL A 83 -9.55 0.38 -7.72
N VAL A 84 -10.50 -0.50 -7.51
CA VAL A 84 -10.36 -1.64 -6.58
C VAL A 84 -10.00 -2.85 -7.42
N ALA A 85 -8.85 -3.44 -7.15
CA ALA A 85 -8.39 -4.63 -7.87
C ALA A 85 -9.34 -5.80 -7.60
N PRO A 86 -9.43 -6.79 -8.49
CA PRO A 86 -10.18 -8.02 -8.20
C PRO A 86 -9.62 -8.76 -6.97
N TYR A 87 -8.30 -8.73 -6.81
CA TYR A 87 -7.54 -9.32 -5.71
C TYR A 87 -6.49 -8.34 -5.20
N GLU A 88 -5.20 -8.63 -5.36
CA GLU A 88 -4.09 -7.80 -4.90
C GLU A 88 -3.87 -6.58 -5.81
N ALA A 89 -3.59 -5.44 -5.19
CA ALA A 89 -3.30 -4.19 -5.90
C ALA A 89 -2.07 -4.30 -6.81
N ASP A 90 -1.07 -5.10 -6.43
CA ASP A 90 0.19 -5.24 -7.19
C ASP A 90 -0.04 -5.76 -8.60
N ALA A 91 -0.89 -6.76 -8.78
CA ALA A 91 -1.25 -7.27 -10.09
C ALA A 91 -1.96 -6.20 -10.94
N GLN A 92 -2.83 -5.41 -10.33
CA GLN A 92 -3.53 -4.31 -11.00
C GLN A 92 -2.58 -3.16 -11.35
N LEU A 93 -1.66 -2.81 -10.48
CA LEU A 93 -0.59 -1.83 -10.73
C LEU A 93 0.30 -2.27 -11.90
N GLY A 94 0.71 -3.54 -11.89
CA GLY A 94 1.48 -4.13 -12.99
C GLY A 94 0.74 -4.07 -14.32
N PHE A 95 -0.56 -4.37 -14.33
CA PHE A 95 -1.40 -4.24 -15.52
C PHE A 95 -1.45 -2.79 -16.02
N LEU A 96 -1.71 -1.82 -15.15
CA LEU A 96 -1.81 -0.41 -15.52
C LEU A 96 -0.48 0.12 -16.07
N ALA A 97 0.65 -0.24 -15.46
CA ALA A 97 1.97 0.19 -15.90
C ALA A 97 2.36 -0.39 -17.26
N ARG A 98 2.18 -1.72 -17.46
CA ARG A 98 2.52 -2.38 -18.71
C ARG A 98 1.69 -1.92 -19.91
N ASN A 99 0.45 -1.51 -19.66
CA ASN A 99 -0.45 -1.02 -20.72
C ASN A 99 -0.38 0.50 -20.91
N GLY A 100 0.56 1.19 -20.26
CA GLY A 100 0.76 2.63 -20.43
C GLY A 100 -0.38 3.50 -19.86
N HIS A 101 -1.18 2.96 -18.94
CA HIS A 101 -2.24 3.73 -18.27
C HIS A 101 -1.69 4.66 -17.19
N VAL A 102 -0.49 4.37 -16.71
CA VAL A 102 0.28 5.17 -15.75
C VAL A 102 1.76 5.21 -16.15
N ASP A 103 2.43 6.33 -15.86
CA ASP A 103 3.82 6.56 -16.23
C ASP A 103 4.80 5.97 -15.21
N ALA A 104 4.39 5.85 -13.96
CA ALA A 104 5.17 5.29 -12.86
C ALA A 104 4.24 4.73 -11.78
N VAL A 105 4.78 3.84 -10.96
CA VAL A 105 4.10 3.28 -9.79
C VAL A 105 4.78 3.78 -8.53
N ILE A 106 4.03 4.21 -7.53
CA ILE A 106 4.51 4.60 -6.20
C ILE A 106 4.10 3.50 -5.22
N THR A 107 5.06 2.83 -4.63
CA THR A 107 4.81 1.73 -3.67
C THR A 107 5.97 1.57 -2.70
N GLU A 108 5.74 0.86 -1.61
CA GLU A 108 6.79 0.42 -0.68
C GLU A 108 7.20 -1.06 -0.93
N ASP A 109 6.44 -1.77 -1.78
CA ASP A 109 6.67 -3.18 -2.05
C ASP A 109 7.56 -3.37 -3.29
N SER A 110 8.71 -4.01 -3.10
CA SER A 110 9.66 -4.31 -4.17
C SER A 110 9.16 -5.39 -5.15
N ASP A 111 8.21 -6.22 -4.73
CA ASP A 111 7.66 -7.29 -5.57
C ASP A 111 6.91 -6.75 -6.78
N ILE A 112 6.55 -5.45 -6.76
CA ILE A 112 5.91 -4.77 -7.89
C ILE A 112 6.72 -4.89 -9.20
N MET A 113 8.03 -4.98 -9.11
CA MET A 113 8.89 -5.16 -10.29
C MET A 113 8.67 -6.51 -10.97
N LEU A 114 8.30 -7.55 -10.21
CA LEU A 114 7.97 -8.88 -10.74
C LEU A 114 6.68 -8.85 -11.56
N PHE A 115 5.79 -7.89 -11.29
CA PHE A 115 4.58 -7.65 -12.07
C PHE A 115 4.82 -6.85 -13.36
N GLY A 116 6.09 -6.52 -13.66
CA GLY A 116 6.50 -5.86 -14.90
C GLY A 116 6.38 -4.33 -14.87
N CYS A 117 6.37 -3.73 -13.70
CA CYS A 117 6.50 -2.29 -13.56
C CYS A 117 7.94 -1.88 -13.82
N THR A 118 8.17 -1.12 -14.89
CA THR A 118 9.53 -0.69 -15.29
C THR A 118 9.98 0.58 -14.60
N ARG A 119 9.06 1.41 -14.13
CA ARG A 119 9.36 2.68 -13.44
C ARG A 119 8.62 2.74 -12.12
N VAL A 120 9.36 2.70 -11.02
CA VAL A 120 8.80 2.63 -9.67
C VAL A 120 9.47 3.66 -8.77
N VAL A 121 8.68 4.34 -7.95
CA VAL A 121 9.14 5.26 -6.92
C VAL A 121 8.86 4.64 -5.56
N PHE A 122 9.94 4.34 -4.84
CA PHE A 122 9.89 3.82 -3.48
C PHE A 122 10.07 4.92 -2.45
N LYS A 123 9.60 4.69 -1.23
CA LYS A 123 9.83 5.53 -0.06
C LYS A 123 9.52 7.01 -0.29
N LEU A 124 8.43 7.28 -1.01
CA LEU A 124 7.96 8.65 -1.16
C LEU A 124 7.62 9.22 0.22
N ASP A 125 8.39 10.20 0.66
CA ASP A 125 8.19 10.84 1.96
C ASP A 125 7.11 11.95 1.93
N ARG A 126 7.02 12.72 3.02
CA ARG A 126 6.05 13.80 3.14
C ARG A 126 6.43 15.05 2.33
N ASP A 127 7.68 15.19 2.00
CA ASP A 127 8.25 16.33 1.28
C ASP A 127 8.30 16.06 -0.23
N GLY A 128 7.94 14.84 -0.65
CA GLY A 128 7.91 14.44 -2.06
C GLY A 128 9.23 13.84 -2.55
N THR A 129 10.17 13.59 -1.66
CA THR A 129 11.42 12.89 -1.98
C THR A 129 11.17 11.38 -1.98
N GLY A 130 11.73 10.66 -2.94
CA GLY A 130 11.59 9.21 -3.07
C GLY A 130 12.78 8.61 -3.81
N GLN A 131 12.83 7.29 -3.84
CA GLN A 131 13.84 6.54 -4.58
C GLN A 131 13.22 6.00 -5.87
N GLU A 132 13.66 6.52 -7.00
CA GLU A 132 13.21 6.03 -8.30
C GLU A 132 14.08 4.87 -8.78
N VAL A 133 13.44 3.83 -9.29
CA VAL A 133 14.08 2.74 -10.04
C VAL A 133 13.42 2.69 -11.42
N ASP A 134 14.22 2.90 -12.48
CA ASP A 134 13.82 2.69 -13.87
C ASP A 134 14.60 1.52 -14.45
N LEU A 135 13.93 0.38 -14.63
CA LEU A 135 14.54 -0.83 -15.16
C LEU A 135 15.01 -0.67 -16.61
N ARG A 136 14.43 0.26 -17.38
CA ARG A 136 14.87 0.53 -18.77
C ARG A 136 16.29 1.08 -18.78
N GLU A 137 16.65 1.92 -17.80
CA GLU A 137 18.01 2.42 -17.65
C GLU A 137 19.00 1.35 -17.18
N VAL A 138 18.55 0.44 -16.32
CA VAL A 138 19.38 -0.67 -15.82
C VAL A 138 19.78 -1.60 -16.96
N PHE A 139 18.85 -1.90 -17.88
CA PHE A 139 19.12 -2.81 -19.01
C PHE A 139 19.79 -2.13 -20.21
N SER A 140 19.75 -0.81 -20.32
CA SER A 140 20.40 -0.05 -21.41
C SER A 140 21.90 0.15 -21.19
N ARG A 141 22.42 -0.11 -20.01
CA ARG A 141 23.84 0.04 -19.64
C ARG A 141 24.70 -1.23 -19.86
N ARG A 142 24.20 -2.18 -20.67
CA ARG A 142 24.97 -3.36 -21.10
C ARG A 142 25.55 -3.21 -22.49
#